data_efe552bd60c3ee91d3292ea17898788e
#
_entry.id   efe552bd60c3ee91d3292ea17898788e
#
_cell.length_a   1.000
_cell.length_b   1.000
_cell.length_c   1.000
_cell.angle_alpha   90.00
_cell.angle_beta   90.00
_cell.angle_gamma   90.00
#
_symmetry.space_group_name_H-M   'P 1'
#
loop_
_entity.id
_entity.type
_entity.pdbx_description
1 polymer ?
#
loop_
_entity_poly.entity_id
_entity_poly.type
_entity_poly.pdbx_seq_one_letter_code
_entity_poly.pdbx_strand_id
1 'polypeptide(L)'
;NRGGGLLDPKNHFILDLRQPLLDKGNVDVLSEINVEAGWECTTCQACTEVCPVGNQVEKSDEIRRLEVLVEGKVPQEYQKLFMNLQESGNTEGRTDSPLADRLPTFSPDKEYVLWLGCFARYELDPNFTKSVENFANILDVAGITYGVLENEHCSGDPANRLGDKLTYNMLREHNMEQLAHASKVVTLCPHCALNLEKEYAKYSEVNYDVSHHTQVIAQLIEEGRIEVKKGSNGKVTYHDPCNLSRMLDEVDAPRTAINATTDEFFELEESGRNTLCCGAGGGLWWKKETTGRTHLVRAEQVVNSEADTVVTGCNFCYGMMNQGLKPLTPEGRSEIQVKDVADLVSE
;
A
#
# COMPACT_ATOMS: atom_id res chain seq x y z
N ASN A 1 8.76 1.87 -18.02
CA ASN A 1 9.40 0.96 -17.05
C ASN A 1 10.82 1.43 -16.74
N ARG A 2 10.95 2.36 -15.76
CA ARG A 2 12.28 2.84 -15.31
C ARG A 2 12.96 1.85 -14.35
N GLY A 3 12.22 0.86 -13.84
CA GLY A 3 12.73 -0.14 -12.91
C GLY A 3 13.66 -1.19 -13.51
N GLY A 4 14.01 -1.08 -14.80
CA GLY A 4 14.95 -2.00 -15.45
C GLY A 4 14.42 -3.42 -15.68
N GLY A 5 13.12 -3.67 -15.43
CA GLY A 5 12.50 -4.94 -15.75
C GLY A 5 12.48 -5.20 -17.25
N LEU A 6 12.81 -6.43 -17.66
CA LEU A 6 12.76 -6.85 -19.07
C LEU A 6 11.33 -6.84 -19.63
N LEU A 7 10.31 -6.85 -18.75
CA LEU A 7 8.91 -6.94 -19.07
C LEU A 7 8.21 -5.62 -18.75
N ASP A 8 7.63 -5.02 -19.79
CA ASP A 8 6.85 -3.78 -19.69
C ASP A 8 5.35 -4.13 -19.90
N PRO A 9 4.52 -4.09 -18.85
CA PRO A 9 3.11 -4.46 -18.97
C PRO A 9 2.35 -3.67 -20.04
N LYS A 10 2.70 -2.39 -20.25
CA LYS A 10 2.09 -1.57 -21.30
C LYS A 10 2.35 -2.16 -22.68
N ASN A 11 3.60 -2.50 -22.98
CA ASN A 11 3.96 -3.06 -24.28
C ASN A 11 3.41 -4.48 -24.43
N HIS A 12 3.58 -5.31 -23.40
CA HIS A 12 3.22 -6.73 -23.43
C HIS A 12 1.74 -7.03 -23.18
N PHE A 13 0.89 -6.03 -22.98
CA PHE A 13 -0.57 -6.18 -22.96
C PHE A 13 -1.24 -5.39 -24.05
N ILE A 14 -1.14 -4.06 -23.97
CA ILE A 14 -1.92 -3.18 -24.84
C ILE A 14 -1.46 -3.27 -26.28
N LEU A 15 -0.14 -3.27 -26.50
CA LEU A 15 0.40 -3.30 -27.86
C LEU A 15 0.35 -4.71 -28.47
N ASP A 16 0.62 -5.75 -27.69
CA ASP A 16 0.58 -7.14 -28.18
C ASP A 16 -0.84 -7.55 -28.59
N LEU A 17 -1.87 -7.09 -27.87
CA LEU A 17 -3.27 -7.34 -28.22
C LEU A 17 -3.78 -6.53 -29.42
N ARG A 18 -3.19 -5.38 -29.70
CA ARG A 18 -3.69 -4.45 -30.71
C ARG A 18 -3.80 -5.08 -32.10
N GLN A 19 -2.71 -5.68 -32.61
CA GLN A 19 -2.69 -6.22 -33.96
C GLN A 19 -3.56 -7.48 -34.10
N PRO A 20 -3.50 -8.46 -33.19
CA PRO A 20 -4.40 -9.62 -33.23
C PRO A 20 -5.88 -9.24 -33.21
N LEU A 21 -6.28 -8.27 -32.40
CA LEU A 21 -7.67 -7.79 -32.35
C LEU A 21 -8.12 -7.14 -33.66
N LEU A 22 -7.24 -6.36 -34.32
CA LEU A 22 -7.53 -5.74 -35.62
C LEU A 22 -7.67 -6.78 -36.71
N ASP A 23 -6.82 -7.82 -36.70
CA ASP A 23 -6.78 -8.81 -37.80
C ASP A 23 -7.84 -9.90 -37.62
N LYS A 24 -8.11 -10.36 -36.41
CA LYS A 24 -8.95 -11.52 -36.11
C LYS A 24 -10.32 -11.13 -35.51
N GLY A 25 -10.43 -9.92 -34.95
CA GLY A 25 -11.65 -9.41 -34.28
C GLY A 25 -11.90 -10.02 -32.91
N ASN A 26 -11.78 -11.35 -32.77
CA ASN A 26 -11.90 -12.08 -31.50
C ASN A 26 -10.66 -12.94 -31.31
N VAL A 27 -10.04 -12.86 -30.14
CA VAL A 27 -8.78 -13.55 -29.83
C VAL A 27 -8.84 -14.15 -28.41
N ASP A 28 -8.11 -15.24 -28.22
CA ASP A 28 -7.77 -15.73 -26.88
C ASP A 28 -6.65 -14.84 -26.33
N VAL A 29 -7.00 -14.02 -25.34
CA VAL A 29 -6.10 -13.01 -24.77
C VAL A 29 -4.81 -13.63 -24.27
N LEU A 30 -4.89 -14.76 -23.55
CA LEU A 30 -3.71 -15.39 -22.96
C LEU A 30 -2.72 -15.95 -24.00
N SER A 31 -3.20 -16.28 -25.22
CA SER A 31 -2.35 -16.76 -26.31
C SER A 31 -1.61 -15.64 -27.06
N GLU A 32 -2.10 -14.41 -26.96
CA GLU A 32 -1.58 -13.28 -27.76
C GLU A 32 -0.68 -12.33 -26.95
N ILE A 33 -0.61 -12.48 -25.63
CA ILE A 33 0.17 -11.60 -24.74
C ILE A 33 1.33 -12.34 -24.08
N ASN A 34 2.30 -11.58 -23.61
CA ASN A 34 3.28 -12.10 -22.67
C ASN A 34 2.69 -12.12 -21.26
N VAL A 35 2.14 -13.27 -20.84
CA VAL A 35 1.50 -13.46 -19.54
C VAL A 35 2.44 -13.14 -18.37
N GLU A 36 3.74 -13.47 -18.50
CA GLU A 36 4.73 -13.19 -17.45
C GLU A 36 4.84 -11.69 -17.15
N ALA A 37 4.66 -10.82 -18.16
CA ALA A 37 4.60 -9.38 -17.96
C ALA A 37 3.43 -8.96 -17.04
N GLY A 38 2.34 -9.74 -17.02
CA GLY A 38 1.23 -9.55 -16.11
C GLY A 38 1.63 -9.76 -14.66
N TRP A 39 2.40 -10.80 -14.40
CA TRP A 39 2.90 -11.12 -13.07
C TRP A 39 3.99 -10.17 -12.56
N GLU A 40 4.62 -9.38 -13.43
CA GLU A 40 5.58 -8.34 -13.08
C GLU A 40 4.93 -6.95 -12.86
N CYS A 41 3.62 -6.82 -13.07
CA CYS A 41 2.91 -5.56 -12.88
C CYS A 41 2.68 -5.26 -11.40
N THR A 42 3.16 -4.11 -10.92
CA THR A 42 2.92 -3.61 -9.56
C THR A 42 1.52 -3.04 -9.34
N THR A 43 0.67 -3.00 -10.36
CA THR A 43 -0.67 -2.36 -10.34
C THR A 43 -0.67 -0.90 -9.84
N CYS A 44 0.44 -0.19 -9.98
CA CYS A 44 0.64 1.16 -9.42
C CYS A 44 -0.06 2.29 -10.18
N GLN A 45 -0.73 2.00 -11.30
CA GLN A 45 -1.46 2.93 -12.19
C GLN A 45 -0.62 4.06 -12.82
N ALA A 46 0.71 4.06 -12.72
CA ALA A 46 1.53 5.08 -13.36
C ALA A 46 1.35 5.14 -14.88
N CYS A 47 1.11 3.99 -15.52
CA CYS A 47 0.85 3.92 -16.97
C CYS A 47 -0.47 4.60 -17.34
N THR A 48 -1.51 4.42 -16.53
CA THR A 48 -2.84 5.02 -16.70
C THR A 48 -2.77 6.53 -16.46
N GLU A 49 -2.07 6.96 -15.41
CA GLU A 49 -1.90 8.37 -15.03
C GLU A 49 -1.26 9.20 -16.16
N VAL A 50 -0.24 8.67 -16.82
CA VAL A 50 0.46 9.39 -17.90
C VAL A 50 -0.14 9.14 -19.29
N CYS A 51 -1.18 8.32 -19.42
CA CYS A 51 -1.76 7.96 -20.68
C CYS A 51 -2.72 9.04 -21.21
N PRO A 52 -2.42 9.72 -22.33
CA PRO A 52 -3.28 10.79 -22.84
C PRO A 52 -4.66 10.31 -23.34
N VAL A 53 -4.83 8.99 -23.53
CA VAL A 53 -6.08 8.37 -23.98
C VAL A 53 -6.74 7.51 -22.88
N GLY A 54 -6.20 7.51 -21.66
CA GLY A 54 -6.80 6.84 -20.51
C GLY A 54 -6.81 5.31 -20.57
N ASN A 55 -5.81 4.67 -21.20
CA ASN A 55 -5.71 3.21 -21.18
C ASN A 55 -5.49 2.71 -19.75
N GLN A 56 -6.34 1.77 -19.33
CA GLN A 56 -6.33 1.19 -17.99
C GLN A 56 -5.42 -0.06 -17.96
N VAL A 57 -4.12 0.14 -17.83
CA VAL A 57 -3.12 -0.95 -17.80
C VAL A 57 -3.19 -1.74 -16.49
N GLU A 58 -3.71 -1.15 -15.44
CA GLU A 58 -3.95 -1.81 -14.14
C GLU A 58 -4.91 -2.98 -14.22
N LYS A 59 -5.71 -3.09 -15.28
CA LYS A 59 -6.52 -4.29 -15.58
C LYS A 59 -5.71 -5.56 -15.84
N SER A 60 -4.40 -5.51 -15.66
CA SER A 60 -3.56 -6.70 -15.60
C SER A 60 -4.00 -7.72 -14.55
N ASP A 61 -4.69 -7.29 -13.49
CA ASP A 61 -5.32 -8.18 -12.52
C ASP A 61 -6.43 -9.06 -13.14
N GLU A 62 -7.11 -8.59 -14.18
CA GLU A 62 -8.09 -9.39 -14.93
C GLU A 62 -7.41 -10.56 -15.66
N ILE A 63 -6.20 -10.37 -16.18
CA ILE A 63 -5.42 -11.43 -16.84
C ILE A 63 -4.99 -12.48 -15.80
N ARG A 64 -4.50 -12.03 -14.65
CA ARG A 64 -4.19 -12.91 -13.51
C ARG A 64 -5.41 -13.70 -13.07
N ARG A 65 -6.59 -13.07 -13.06
CA ARG A 65 -7.86 -13.75 -12.75
C ARG A 65 -8.20 -14.85 -13.75
N LEU A 66 -7.99 -14.63 -15.04
CA LEU A 66 -8.18 -15.67 -16.05
C LEU A 66 -7.24 -16.86 -15.80
N GLU A 67 -5.97 -16.61 -15.52
CA GLU A 67 -5.02 -17.68 -15.23
C GLU A 67 -5.37 -18.43 -13.94
N VAL A 68 -5.69 -17.71 -12.87
CA VAL A 68 -5.95 -18.32 -11.55
C VAL A 68 -7.29 -19.06 -11.52
N LEU A 69 -8.38 -18.43 -11.96
CA LEU A 69 -9.73 -18.97 -11.81
C LEU A 69 -10.19 -19.84 -12.99
N VAL A 70 -9.70 -19.59 -14.20
CA VAL A 70 -10.12 -20.33 -15.40
C VAL A 70 -9.11 -21.40 -15.74
N GLU A 71 -7.82 -21.06 -15.79
CA GLU A 71 -6.76 -22.01 -16.14
C GLU A 71 -6.22 -22.82 -14.95
N GLY A 72 -6.56 -22.42 -13.72
CA GLY A 72 -6.05 -23.06 -12.50
C GLY A 72 -4.54 -22.88 -12.30
N LYS A 73 -3.95 -21.87 -12.95
CA LYS A 73 -2.51 -21.60 -12.91
C LYS A 73 -2.20 -20.55 -11.85
N VAL A 74 -1.59 -20.99 -10.75
CA VAL A 74 -1.09 -20.11 -9.69
C VAL A 74 0.42 -20.23 -9.64
N PRO A 75 1.19 -19.13 -9.82
CA PRO A 75 2.64 -19.16 -9.63
C PRO A 75 3.00 -19.70 -8.25
N GLN A 76 4.07 -20.50 -8.19
CA GLN A 76 4.46 -21.26 -7.00
C GLN A 76 4.65 -20.35 -5.77
N GLU A 77 5.20 -19.17 -5.96
CA GLU A 77 5.46 -18.18 -4.91
C GLU A 77 4.19 -17.68 -4.22
N TYR A 78 3.02 -17.71 -4.88
CA TYR A 78 1.75 -17.25 -4.31
C TYR A 78 0.88 -18.36 -3.71
N GLN A 79 1.22 -19.65 -3.92
CA GLN A 79 0.41 -20.78 -3.42
C GLN A 79 0.26 -20.75 -1.90
N LYS A 80 1.37 -20.49 -1.18
CA LYS A 80 1.33 -20.37 0.28
C LYS A 80 0.51 -19.17 0.75
N LEU A 81 0.63 -18.04 0.05
CA LEU A 81 -0.14 -16.82 0.35
C LEU A 81 -1.66 -17.10 0.21
N PHE A 82 -2.07 -17.73 -0.89
CA PHE A 82 -3.49 -18.06 -1.10
C PHE A 82 -4.01 -19.02 -0.05
N MET A 83 -3.25 -20.07 0.28
CA MET A 83 -3.60 -21.00 1.34
C MET A 83 -3.77 -20.29 2.69
N ASN A 84 -2.83 -19.41 3.08
CA ASN A 84 -2.90 -18.64 4.31
C ASN A 84 -4.15 -17.73 4.34
N LEU A 85 -4.45 -17.03 3.25
CA LEU A 85 -5.62 -16.17 3.14
C LEU A 85 -6.94 -16.95 3.25
N GLN A 86 -7.00 -18.15 2.66
CA GLN A 86 -8.18 -19.00 2.68
C GLN A 86 -8.41 -19.66 4.06
N GLU A 87 -7.35 -20.15 4.69
CA GLU A 87 -7.46 -20.93 5.93
C GLU A 87 -7.47 -20.05 7.18
N SER A 88 -6.70 -18.94 7.18
CA SER A 88 -6.47 -18.11 8.36
C SER A 88 -6.93 -16.66 8.20
N GLY A 89 -7.45 -16.27 7.04
CA GLY A 89 -7.87 -14.90 6.76
C GLY A 89 -6.74 -13.87 6.71
N ASN A 90 -5.47 -14.31 6.68
CA ASN A 90 -4.32 -13.40 6.70
C ASN A 90 -3.14 -13.92 5.87
N THR A 91 -2.20 -13.04 5.54
CA THR A 91 -1.07 -13.34 4.68
C THR A 91 -0.04 -14.29 5.31
N GLU A 92 0.01 -14.35 6.65
CA GLU A 92 1.04 -15.08 7.39
C GLU A 92 0.62 -16.49 7.84
N GLY A 93 -0.68 -16.81 7.75
CA GLY A 93 -1.21 -18.07 8.26
C GLY A 93 -1.15 -18.18 9.79
N ARG A 94 -1.19 -17.02 10.50
CA ARG A 94 -1.08 -16.93 11.96
C ARG A 94 -2.46 -16.81 12.59
N THR A 95 -2.56 -17.24 13.85
CA THR A 95 -3.78 -17.15 14.67
C THR A 95 -3.64 -16.16 15.84
N ASP A 96 -2.42 -15.78 16.18
CA ASP A 96 -2.12 -14.73 17.17
C ASP A 96 -2.19 -13.33 16.55
N SER A 97 -2.37 -12.31 17.37
CA SER A 97 -2.49 -10.92 16.92
C SER A 97 -1.77 -9.99 17.92
N PRO A 98 -0.44 -10.08 18.03
CA PRO A 98 0.31 -9.51 19.16
C PRO A 98 0.13 -8.00 19.32
N LEU A 99 -0.02 -7.24 18.23
CA LEU A 99 -0.32 -5.81 18.36
C LEU A 99 -1.77 -5.56 18.77
N ALA A 100 -2.73 -6.30 18.22
CA ALA A 100 -4.13 -6.16 18.60
C ALA A 100 -4.37 -6.46 20.07
N ASP A 101 -3.64 -7.42 20.65
CA ASP A 101 -3.75 -7.80 22.07
C ASP A 101 -3.29 -6.67 23.02
N ARG A 102 -2.55 -5.67 22.53
CA ARG A 102 -2.05 -4.52 23.31
C ARG A 102 -2.88 -3.25 23.13
N LEU A 103 -3.77 -3.21 22.16
CA LEU A 103 -4.60 -2.04 21.85
C LEU A 103 -6.05 -2.23 22.33
N PRO A 104 -6.80 -1.15 22.56
CA PRO A 104 -8.21 -1.26 22.95
C PRO A 104 -9.04 -1.99 21.91
N THR A 105 -9.89 -2.92 22.32
CA THR A 105 -10.87 -3.56 21.43
C THR A 105 -11.93 -2.55 20.98
N PHE A 106 -12.36 -2.64 19.74
CA PHE A 106 -13.43 -1.81 19.21
C PHE A 106 -14.79 -2.17 19.82
N SER A 107 -15.56 -1.15 20.13
CA SER A 107 -16.97 -1.20 20.50
C SER A 107 -17.72 -0.02 19.85
N PRO A 108 -19.05 -0.11 19.65
CA PRO A 108 -19.81 0.89 18.89
C PRO A 108 -19.81 2.32 19.47
N ASP A 109 -19.36 2.51 20.70
CA ASP A 109 -19.16 3.82 21.33
C ASP A 109 -17.83 4.48 20.99
N LYS A 110 -16.91 3.75 20.32
CA LYS A 110 -15.65 4.28 19.84
C LYS A 110 -15.85 5.06 18.54
N GLU A 111 -15.11 6.17 18.40
CA GLU A 111 -15.20 7.01 17.21
C GLU A 111 -14.62 6.32 15.96
N TYR A 112 -13.48 5.61 16.13
CA TYR A 112 -12.79 4.96 15.02
C TYR A 112 -12.57 3.47 15.27
N VAL A 113 -12.68 2.69 14.19
CA VAL A 113 -11.95 1.43 14.05
C VAL A 113 -10.54 1.77 13.59
N LEU A 114 -9.51 1.43 14.36
CA LEU A 114 -8.12 1.41 13.90
C LEU A 114 -7.87 0.07 13.21
N TRP A 115 -7.91 0.09 11.88
CA TRP A 115 -7.63 -1.06 11.04
C TRP A 115 -6.12 -1.27 10.94
N LEU A 116 -5.63 -2.36 11.51
CA LEU A 116 -4.19 -2.63 11.61
C LEU A 116 -3.58 -3.11 10.30
N GLY A 117 -4.32 -3.92 9.54
CA GLY A 117 -3.78 -4.63 8.39
C GLY A 117 -2.77 -5.72 8.78
N CYS A 118 -2.43 -6.59 7.83
CA CYS A 118 -1.60 -7.76 8.10
C CYS A 118 -0.19 -7.39 8.59
N PHE A 119 0.40 -6.33 8.07
CA PHE A 119 1.79 -5.97 8.36
C PHE A 119 1.99 -5.56 9.83
N ALA A 120 1.12 -4.70 10.35
CA ALA A 120 1.19 -4.23 11.73
C ALA A 120 0.63 -5.26 12.71
N ARG A 121 -0.51 -5.88 12.38
CA ARG A 121 -1.20 -6.84 13.26
C ARG A 121 -0.30 -7.99 13.70
N TYR A 122 0.55 -8.46 12.77
CA TYR A 122 1.47 -9.58 12.99
C TYR A 122 2.90 -9.16 13.25
N GLU A 123 3.14 -7.86 13.44
CA GLU A 123 4.46 -7.29 13.78
C GLU A 123 5.56 -7.75 12.80
N LEU A 124 5.27 -7.65 11.49
CA LEU A 124 6.22 -8.08 10.45
C LEU A 124 7.48 -7.21 10.40
N ASP A 125 7.37 -5.97 10.85
CA ASP A 125 8.50 -5.06 11.08
C ASP A 125 8.31 -4.33 12.42
N PRO A 126 9.22 -4.49 13.39
CA PRO A 126 9.09 -3.86 14.71
C PRO A 126 9.06 -2.33 14.68
N ASN A 127 9.78 -1.70 13.74
CA ASN A 127 9.80 -0.24 13.63
C ASN A 127 8.47 0.27 13.07
N PHE A 128 7.92 -0.40 12.06
CA PHE A 128 6.59 -0.04 11.56
C PHE A 128 5.49 -0.31 12.60
N THR A 129 5.62 -1.37 13.40
CA THR A 129 4.73 -1.61 14.54
C THR A 129 4.74 -0.42 15.50
N LYS A 130 5.93 0.15 15.75
CA LYS A 130 6.10 1.36 16.55
C LYS A 130 5.39 2.56 15.92
N SER A 131 5.42 2.72 14.61
CA SER A 131 4.69 3.79 13.91
C SER A 131 3.18 3.70 14.16
N VAL A 132 2.61 2.49 14.21
CA VAL A 132 1.19 2.29 14.55
C VAL A 132 0.91 2.65 16.01
N GLU A 133 1.78 2.26 16.95
CA GLU A 133 1.67 2.66 18.35
C GLU A 133 1.80 4.18 18.52
N ASN A 134 2.67 4.84 17.75
CA ASN A 134 2.80 6.30 17.72
C ASN A 134 1.52 6.96 17.22
N PHE A 135 0.90 6.42 16.16
CA PHE A 135 -0.39 6.92 15.69
C PHE A 135 -1.51 6.71 16.72
N ALA A 136 -1.56 5.56 17.37
CA ALA A 136 -2.51 5.30 18.46
C ALA A 136 -2.36 6.33 19.58
N ASN A 137 -1.12 6.66 19.97
CA ASN A 137 -0.83 7.70 20.95
C ASN A 137 -1.25 9.10 20.48
N ILE A 138 -1.11 9.43 19.19
CA ILE A 138 -1.60 10.68 18.61
C ILE A 138 -3.13 10.78 18.79
N LEU A 139 -3.86 9.71 18.54
CA LEU A 139 -5.31 9.67 18.75
C LEU A 139 -5.66 9.89 20.23
N ASP A 140 -4.94 9.24 21.17
CA ASP A 140 -5.14 9.41 22.60
C ASP A 140 -4.88 10.86 23.04
N VAL A 141 -3.78 11.48 22.60
CA VAL A 141 -3.47 12.89 22.89
C VAL A 141 -4.55 13.84 22.34
N ALA A 142 -5.09 13.55 21.17
CA ALA A 142 -6.18 14.31 20.56
C ALA A 142 -7.55 14.05 21.21
N GLY A 143 -7.65 13.12 22.17
CA GLY A 143 -8.92 12.75 22.80
C GLY A 143 -9.88 12.01 21.88
N ILE A 144 -9.36 11.31 20.84
CA ILE A 144 -10.13 10.48 19.93
C ILE A 144 -10.21 9.06 20.47
N THR A 145 -11.42 8.52 20.57
CA THR A 145 -11.61 7.14 21.00
C THR A 145 -11.52 6.20 19.79
N TYR A 146 -10.75 5.14 19.92
CA TYR A 146 -10.56 4.13 18.88
C TYR A 146 -10.51 2.72 19.46
N GLY A 147 -10.63 1.74 18.61
CA GLY A 147 -10.41 0.35 18.96
C GLY A 147 -10.07 -0.49 17.75
N VAL A 148 -9.45 -1.64 17.97
CA VAL A 148 -9.09 -2.62 16.94
C VAL A 148 -10.09 -3.76 16.90
N LEU A 149 -10.32 -4.34 15.73
CA LEU A 149 -11.19 -5.51 15.59
C LEU A 149 -10.47 -6.76 16.12
N GLU A 150 -11.15 -7.57 16.91
CA GLU A 150 -10.62 -8.85 17.39
C GLU A 150 -10.36 -9.81 16.21
N ASN A 151 -11.31 -9.89 15.30
CA ASN A 151 -11.30 -10.80 14.16
C ASN A 151 -11.09 -10.08 12.81
N GLU A 152 -10.16 -9.12 12.77
CA GLU A 152 -9.77 -8.48 11.51
C GLU A 152 -9.08 -9.49 10.60
N HIS A 153 -9.64 -9.72 9.41
CA HIS A 153 -8.95 -10.43 8.33
C HIS A 153 -8.23 -9.44 7.41
N CYS A 154 -7.33 -9.96 6.56
CA CYS A 154 -6.74 -9.15 5.49
C CYS A 154 -7.84 -8.46 4.68
N SER A 155 -7.63 -7.20 4.28
CA SER A 155 -8.58 -6.47 3.42
C SER A 155 -8.82 -7.13 2.06
N GLY A 156 -8.05 -8.16 1.74
CA GLY A 156 -8.15 -8.91 0.50
C GLY A 156 -7.36 -8.32 -0.67
N ASP A 157 -6.62 -7.21 -0.48
CA ASP A 157 -5.83 -6.61 -1.57
C ASP A 157 -4.95 -7.62 -2.31
N PRO A 158 -4.16 -8.50 -1.64
CA PRO A 158 -3.36 -9.49 -2.32
C PRO A 158 -4.19 -10.45 -3.19
N ALA A 159 -5.28 -10.99 -2.65
CA ALA A 159 -6.16 -11.89 -3.40
C ALA A 159 -6.79 -11.19 -4.61
N ASN A 160 -7.27 -9.95 -4.43
CA ASN A 160 -7.84 -9.14 -5.50
C ASN A 160 -6.82 -8.87 -6.62
N ARG A 161 -5.61 -8.41 -6.27
CA ARG A 161 -4.55 -8.06 -7.24
C ARG A 161 -3.92 -9.27 -7.92
N LEU A 162 -3.92 -10.41 -7.26
CA LEU A 162 -3.38 -11.67 -7.80
C LEU A 162 -4.44 -12.52 -8.52
N GLY A 163 -5.69 -12.03 -8.61
CA GLY A 163 -6.74 -12.67 -9.41
C GLY A 163 -7.60 -13.70 -8.68
N ASP A 164 -7.35 -14.00 -7.40
CA ASP A 164 -8.20 -14.91 -6.61
C ASP A 164 -9.43 -14.18 -6.05
N LYS A 165 -10.40 -13.96 -6.92
CA LYS A 165 -11.67 -13.29 -6.56
C LYS A 165 -12.53 -14.08 -5.58
N LEU A 166 -12.38 -15.39 -5.50
CA LEU A 166 -13.14 -16.21 -4.55
C LEU A 166 -12.68 -15.90 -3.12
N THR A 167 -11.37 -16.00 -2.88
CA THR A 167 -10.77 -15.63 -1.60
C THR A 167 -11.01 -14.17 -1.26
N TYR A 168 -10.87 -13.27 -2.24
CA TYR A 168 -11.19 -11.86 -2.03
C TYR A 168 -12.62 -11.63 -1.52
N ASN A 169 -13.61 -12.24 -2.14
CA ASN A 169 -15.01 -12.09 -1.72
C ASN A 169 -15.26 -12.65 -0.32
N MET A 170 -14.67 -13.79 -0.01
CA MET A 170 -14.75 -14.38 1.35
C MET A 170 -14.20 -13.42 2.41
N LEU A 171 -13.01 -12.86 2.19
CA LEU A 171 -12.39 -11.90 3.11
C LEU A 171 -13.20 -10.61 3.23
N ARG A 172 -13.68 -10.08 2.10
CA ARG A 172 -14.53 -8.89 2.06
C ARG A 172 -15.82 -9.08 2.86
N GLU A 173 -16.52 -10.17 2.65
CA GLU A 173 -17.78 -10.47 3.34
C GLU A 173 -17.56 -10.57 4.85
N HIS A 174 -16.55 -11.32 5.28
CA HIS A 174 -16.17 -11.40 6.69
C HIS A 174 -15.89 -10.00 7.28
N ASN A 175 -15.06 -9.20 6.61
CA ASN A 175 -14.70 -7.87 7.10
C ASN A 175 -15.88 -6.90 7.14
N MET A 176 -16.80 -6.98 6.18
CA MET A 176 -18.04 -6.18 6.17
C MET A 176 -18.92 -6.51 7.38
N GLU A 177 -18.98 -7.78 7.80
CA GLU A 177 -19.69 -8.18 9.02
C GLU A 177 -19.01 -7.60 10.28
N GLN A 178 -17.67 -7.64 10.35
CA GLN A 178 -16.91 -7.06 11.47
C GLN A 178 -17.07 -5.53 11.55
N LEU A 179 -17.25 -4.85 10.41
CA LEU A 179 -17.41 -3.40 10.33
C LEU A 179 -18.87 -2.91 10.39
N ALA A 180 -19.83 -3.80 10.61
CA ALA A 180 -21.26 -3.47 10.57
C ALA A 180 -21.69 -2.36 11.55
N HIS A 181 -20.93 -2.14 12.61
CA HIS A 181 -21.18 -1.10 13.63
C HIS A 181 -20.15 0.03 13.64
N ALA A 182 -19.24 0.02 12.68
CA ALA A 182 -18.27 1.10 12.51
C ALA A 182 -18.92 2.28 11.78
N SER A 183 -18.60 3.51 12.18
CA SER A 183 -18.92 4.73 11.45
C SER A 183 -17.70 5.32 10.75
N LYS A 184 -16.52 5.14 11.35
CA LYS A 184 -15.25 5.61 10.80
C LYS A 184 -14.16 4.54 10.93
N VAL A 185 -13.37 4.40 9.91
CA VAL A 185 -12.22 3.49 9.87
C VAL A 185 -10.97 4.29 9.54
N VAL A 186 -9.89 4.08 10.27
CA VAL A 186 -8.58 4.68 9.96
C VAL A 186 -7.51 3.60 9.85
N THR A 187 -6.62 3.73 8.90
CA THR A 187 -5.52 2.77 8.69
C THR A 187 -4.24 3.44 8.21
N LEU A 188 -3.08 2.85 8.54
CA LEU A 188 -1.77 3.27 8.05
C LEU A 188 -1.41 2.62 6.70
N CYS A 189 -2.26 1.73 6.21
CA CYS A 189 -2.03 1.00 4.97
C CYS A 189 -2.92 1.54 3.83
N PRO A 190 -2.40 2.25 2.83
CA PRO A 190 -3.21 2.75 1.72
C PRO A 190 -3.79 1.64 0.83
N HIS A 191 -3.23 0.43 0.85
CA HIS A 191 -3.84 -0.75 0.22
C HIS A 191 -5.14 -1.15 0.93
N CYS A 192 -5.12 -1.16 2.28
CA CYS A 192 -6.32 -1.42 3.06
C CYS A 192 -7.35 -0.29 2.89
N ALA A 193 -6.92 0.97 2.97
CA ALA A 193 -7.81 2.12 2.74
C ALA A 193 -8.52 2.04 1.39
N LEU A 194 -7.78 1.77 0.32
CA LEU A 194 -8.33 1.62 -1.03
C LEU A 194 -9.38 0.50 -1.12
N ASN A 195 -9.09 -0.65 -0.51
CA ASN A 195 -10.02 -1.78 -0.53
C ASN A 195 -11.28 -1.47 0.27
N LEU A 196 -11.15 -0.98 1.49
CA LEU A 196 -12.26 -0.67 2.38
C LEU A 196 -13.17 0.44 1.82
N GLU A 197 -12.59 1.48 1.17
CA GLU A 197 -13.33 2.61 0.63
C GLU A 197 -13.91 2.32 -0.75
N LYS A 198 -13.05 1.93 -1.72
CA LYS A 198 -13.44 1.90 -3.14
C LYS A 198 -13.72 0.51 -3.68
N GLU A 199 -12.93 -0.49 -3.27
CA GLU A 199 -13.11 -1.82 -3.85
C GLU A 199 -14.32 -2.54 -3.25
N TYR A 200 -14.56 -2.43 -1.93
CA TYR A 200 -15.75 -3.01 -1.28
C TYR A 200 -17.04 -2.38 -1.80
N ALA A 201 -17.04 -1.05 -2.02
CA ALA A 201 -18.19 -0.32 -2.55
C ALA A 201 -18.66 -0.78 -3.94
N LYS A 202 -17.83 -1.50 -4.69
CA LYS A 202 -18.24 -2.11 -5.98
C LYS A 202 -19.20 -3.28 -5.83
N TYR A 203 -19.31 -3.87 -4.64
CA TYR A 203 -20.07 -5.10 -4.40
C TYR A 203 -21.21 -4.94 -3.40
N SER A 204 -21.09 -3.98 -2.49
CA SER A 204 -22.08 -3.74 -1.43
C SER A 204 -22.04 -2.29 -0.97
N GLU A 205 -23.13 -1.84 -0.34
CA GLU A 205 -23.15 -0.55 0.32
C GLU A 205 -22.16 -0.56 1.50
N VAL A 206 -21.34 0.50 1.59
CA VAL A 206 -20.39 0.73 2.68
C VAL A 206 -20.93 1.85 3.55
N ASN A 207 -21.18 1.59 4.83
CA ASN A 207 -21.81 2.50 5.77
C ASN A 207 -20.83 3.12 6.77
N TYR A 208 -19.56 3.20 6.42
CA TYR A 208 -18.50 3.82 7.20
C TYR A 208 -17.60 4.67 6.31
N ASP A 209 -17.04 5.72 6.89
CA ASP A 209 -16.02 6.54 6.22
C ASP A 209 -14.63 5.94 6.45
N VAL A 210 -13.79 5.95 5.43
CA VAL A 210 -12.41 5.48 5.54
C VAL A 210 -11.45 6.65 5.41
N SER A 211 -10.50 6.74 6.33
CA SER A 211 -9.41 7.71 6.29
C SER A 211 -8.06 7.02 6.33
N HIS A 212 -7.12 7.54 5.58
CA HIS A 212 -5.72 7.22 5.80
C HIS A 212 -5.21 8.01 7.02
N HIS A 213 -4.31 7.43 7.82
CA HIS A 213 -3.84 8.06 9.06
C HIS A 213 -3.25 9.47 8.84
N THR A 214 -2.62 9.71 7.69
CA THR A 214 -2.07 11.04 7.36
C THR A 214 -3.15 12.10 7.21
N GLN A 215 -4.35 11.75 6.75
CA GLN A 215 -5.49 12.66 6.67
C GLN A 215 -5.98 13.02 8.07
N VAL A 216 -6.07 12.03 8.96
CA VAL A 216 -6.45 12.27 10.36
C VAL A 216 -5.42 13.14 11.05
N ILE A 217 -4.12 12.87 10.89
CA ILE A 217 -3.04 13.69 11.45
C ILE A 217 -3.12 15.13 10.93
N ALA A 218 -3.25 15.32 9.62
CA ALA A 218 -3.34 16.65 9.02
C ALA A 218 -4.55 17.43 9.57
N GLN A 219 -5.72 16.79 9.66
CA GLN A 219 -6.92 17.39 10.26
C GLN A 219 -6.68 17.80 11.71
N LEU A 220 -6.06 16.95 12.53
CA LEU A 220 -5.79 17.25 13.95
C LEU A 220 -4.83 18.41 14.13
N ILE A 221 -3.84 18.56 13.23
CA ILE A 221 -2.92 19.69 13.22
C ILE A 221 -3.68 20.98 12.84
N GLU A 222 -4.48 20.97 11.78
CA GLU A 222 -5.26 22.11 11.32
C GLU A 222 -6.31 22.58 12.34
N GLU A 223 -6.92 21.65 13.07
CA GLU A 223 -7.87 21.93 14.16
C GLU A 223 -7.18 22.37 15.47
N GLY A 224 -5.85 22.30 15.53
CA GLY A 224 -5.07 22.60 16.73
C GLY A 224 -5.32 21.63 17.90
N ARG A 225 -5.73 20.40 17.61
CA ARG A 225 -6.00 19.36 18.61
C ARG A 225 -4.73 18.61 19.06
N ILE A 226 -3.69 18.69 18.26
CA ILE A 226 -2.34 18.23 18.61
C ILE A 226 -1.34 19.35 18.37
N GLU A 227 -0.38 19.49 19.27
CA GLU A 227 0.73 20.40 19.11
C GLU A 227 1.94 19.61 18.58
N VAL A 228 2.45 20.03 17.42
CA VAL A 228 3.57 19.39 16.77
C VAL A 228 4.80 20.28 16.90
N LYS A 229 5.91 19.70 17.33
CA LYS A 229 7.18 20.41 17.44
C LYS A 229 8.06 20.10 16.23
N LYS A 230 8.79 21.12 15.77
CA LYS A 230 9.79 20.92 14.74
C LYS A 230 10.99 20.19 15.32
N GLY A 231 11.26 19.01 14.81
CA GLY A 231 12.36 18.15 15.21
C GLY A 231 13.60 18.32 14.34
N SER A 232 14.70 17.71 14.75
CA SER A 232 15.96 17.66 13.99
C SER A 232 16.05 16.34 13.21
N ASN A 233 15.29 16.25 12.10
CA ASN A 233 15.26 15.05 11.24
C ASN A 233 16.23 15.15 10.05
N GLY A 234 17.10 16.18 10.03
CA GLY A 234 17.95 16.50 8.88
C GLY A 234 17.13 16.87 7.66
N LYS A 235 17.67 16.63 6.48
CA LYS A 235 16.97 16.84 5.20
C LYS A 235 15.92 15.75 5.01
N VAL A 236 14.66 16.12 5.03
CA VAL A 236 13.51 15.21 4.94
C VAL A 236 12.93 15.20 3.53
N THR A 237 12.71 14.03 2.99
CA THR A 237 11.94 13.85 1.74
C THR A 237 10.78 12.87 1.93
N TYR A 238 9.84 12.85 0.98
CA TYR A 238 8.68 11.98 1.04
C TYR A 238 8.60 11.03 -0.15
N HIS A 239 8.37 9.75 0.13
CA HIS A 239 7.99 8.77 -0.88
C HIS A 239 6.47 8.62 -0.88
N ASP A 240 5.82 9.14 -1.92
CA ASP A 240 4.38 8.99 -2.10
C ASP A 240 3.99 7.54 -2.40
N PRO A 241 3.16 6.88 -1.56
CA PRO A 241 2.60 5.59 -1.90
C PRO A 241 1.63 5.70 -3.08
N CYS A 242 1.79 4.87 -4.10
CA CYS A 242 0.96 4.94 -5.31
C CYS A 242 -0.54 4.73 -5.05
N ASN A 243 -0.91 3.89 -4.09
CA ASN A 243 -2.30 3.68 -3.72
C ASN A 243 -2.89 4.91 -3.01
N LEU A 244 -2.08 5.67 -2.26
CA LEU A 244 -2.52 6.91 -1.63
C LEU A 244 -2.63 8.03 -2.67
N SER A 245 -1.53 8.31 -3.37
CA SER A 245 -1.43 9.48 -4.25
C SER A 245 -2.24 9.37 -5.53
N ARG A 246 -2.31 8.19 -6.19
CA ARG A 246 -3.03 8.03 -7.47
C ARG A 246 -4.43 7.46 -7.29
N MET A 247 -4.59 6.43 -6.46
CA MET A 247 -5.85 5.70 -6.39
C MET A 247 -6.83 6.32 -5.40
N LEU A 248 -6.32 6.84 -4.27
CA LEU A 248 -7.11 7.57 -3.26
C LEU A 248 -7.08 9.09 -3.49
N ASP A 249 -6.26 9.57 -4.43
CA ASP A 249 -6.11 11.01 -4.78
C ASP A 249 -5.68 11.89 -3.60
N GLU A 250 -4.89 11.33 -2.67
CA GLU A 250 -4.42 12.02 -1.49
C GLU A 250 -2.93 12.31 -1.59
N VAL A 251 -2.58 13.59 -1.72
CA VAL A 251 -1.21 14.08 -1.85
C VAL A 251 -0.88 15.12 -0.77
N ASP A 252 -1.88 15.87 -0.32
CA ASP A 252 -1.69 17.07 0.49
C ASP A 252 -1.57 16.77 1.99
N ALA A 253 -2.37 15.85 2.52
CA ALA A 253 -2.37 15.55 3.94
C ALA A 253 -1.01 15.09 4.48
N PRO A 254 -0.25 14.18 3.81
CA PRO A 254 1.10 13.85 4.24
C PRO A 254 2.03 15.06 4.31
N ARG A 255 1.91 15.99 3.35
CA ARG A 255 2.73 17.21 3.27
C ARG A 255 2.39 18.19 4.38
N THR A 256 1.10 18.35 4.69
CA THR A 256 0.64 19.15 5.84
C THR A 256 1.29 18.65 7.13
N ALA A 257 1.26 17.35 7.38
CA ALA A 257 1.86 16.74 8.56
C ALA A 257 3.39 16.93 8.59
N ILE A 258 4.10 16.64 7.49
CA ILE A 258 5.56 16.75 7.41
C ILE A 258 6.01 18.21 7.60
N ASN A 259 5.37 19.17 6.92
CA ASN A 259 5.73 20.61 7.05
C ASN A 259 5.52 21.15 8.47
N ALA A 260 4.62 20.55 9.25
CA ALA A 260 4.46 20.91 10.66
C ALA A 260 5.64 20.42 11.52
N THR A 261 6.37 19.38 11.11
CA THR A 261 7.45 18.74 11.88
C THR A 261 8.85 19.23 11.53
N THR A 262 9.06 19.83 10.35
CA THR A 262 10.40 20.26 9.90
C THR A 262 10.34 21.42 8.91
N ASP A 263 11.40 22.24 8.87
CA ASP A 263 11.64 23.27 7.83
C ASP A 263 12.54 22.74 6.69
N GLU A 264 13.11 21.53 6.83
CA GLU A 264 14.07 20.91 5.90
C GLU A 264 13.40 19.90 4.95
N PHE A 265 12.08 20.04 4.71
CA PHE A 265 11.36 19.20 3.75
C PHE A 265 11.59 19.63 2.31
N PHE A 266 11.83 18.65 1.44
CA PHE A 266 11.91 18.87 -0.01
C PHE A 266 11.33 17.67 -0.78
N GLU A 267 10.84 17.95 -1.98
CA GLU A 267 10.25 16.94 -2.87
C GLU A 267 11.32 16.19 -3.68
N LEU A 268 11.08 14.91 -3.92
CA LEU A 268 11.79 14.18 -4.97
C LEU A 268 11.30 14.64 -6.35
N GLU A 269 12.14 14.52 -7.37
CA GLU A 269 11.77 14.87 -8.76
C GLU A 269 10.48 14.16 -9.21
N GLU A 270 10.34 12.88 -8.85
CA GLU A 270 9.13 12.09 -9.11
C GLU A 270 8.34 11.96 -7.80
N SER A 271 7.44 12.91 -7.54
CA SER A 271 6.61 13.01 -6.33
C SER A 271 5.12 13.13 -6.64
N GLY A 272 4.30 13.09 -5.62
CA GLY A 272 2.83 13.16 -5.74
C GLY A 272 2.28 12.07 -6.67
N ARG A 273 1.38 12.44 -7.57
CA ARG A 273 0.81 11.53 -8.57
C ARG A 273 1.84 11.01 -9.57
N ASN A 274 2.96 11.71 -9.78
CA ASN A 274 4.04 11.28 -10.67
C ASN A 274 5.07 10.36 -9.98
N THR A 275 4.83 9.96 -8.74
CA THR A 275 5.77 9.12 -7.96
C THR A 275 6.18 7.84 -8.67
N LEU A 276 7.44 7.42 -8.52
CA LEU A 276 7.87 6.07 -8.90
C LEU A 276 7.42 5.06 -7.83
N CYS A 277 6.92 3.91 -8.26
CA CYS A 277 6.47 2.85 -7.35
C CYS A 277 7.62 2.29 -6.50
N CYS A 278 7.33 1.93 -5.25
CA CYS A 278 8.29 1.24 -4.38
C CYS A 278 8.58 -0.21 -4.81
N GLY A 279 7.72 -0.81 -5.64
CA GLY A 279 7.92 -2.17 -6.17
C GLY A 279 7.13 -3.28 -5.45
N ALA A 280 6.49 -3.04 -4.31
CA ALA A 280 5.79 -4.08 -3.55
C ALA A 280 4.41 -4.46 -4.10
N GLY A 281 3.75 -3.52 -4.81
CA GLY A 281 2.38 -3.70 -5.26
C GLY A 281 2.18 -4.88 -6.22
N GLY A 282 0.90 -5.22 -6.50
CA GLY A 282 0.57 -6.33 -7.39
C GLY A 282 1.03 -7.70 -6.90
N GLY A 283 1.26 -7.86 -5.59
CA GLY A 283 1.74 -9.10 -4.99
C GLY A 283 3.26 -9.31 -5.04
N LEU A 284 4.03 -8.36 -5.62
CA LEU A 284 5.48 -8.52 -5.76
C LEU A 284 6.22 -8.54 -4.41
N TRP A 285 5.61 -8.08 -3.33
CA TRP A 285 6.14 -8.27 -1.97
C TRP A 285 6.43 -9.74 -1.63
N TRP A 286 5.59 -10.66 -2.11
CA TRP A 286 5.72 -12.10 -1.87
C TRP A 286 6.49 -12.83 -2.98
N LYS A 287 6.84 -12.16 -4.07
CA LYS A 287 7.60 -12.73 -5.17
C LYS A 287 9.09 -12.41 -5.02
N LYS A 288 9.93 -13.42 -5.20
CA LYS A 288 11.38 -13.19 -5.28
C LYS A 288 11.69 -12.57 -6.65
N GLU A 289 12.06 -11.31 -6.65
CA GLU A 289 12.48 -10.61 -7.87
C GLU A 289 13.76 -11.24 -8.45
N THR A 290 13.70 -11.62 -9.71
CA THR A 290 14.83 -12.19 -10.46
C THR A 290 15.51 -11.17 -11.37
N THR A 291 14.79 -10.13 -11.79
CA THR A 291 15.28 -9.08 -12.71
C THR A 291 14.70 -7.72 -12.33
N GLY A 292 15.47 -6.65 -12.52
CA GLY A 292 15.02 -5.26 -12.49
C GLY A 292 14.26 -4.86 -11.22
N ARG A 293 14.97 -4.64 -10.13
CA ARG A 293 14.39 -4.33 -8.83
C ARG A 293 13.91 -2.89 -8.75
N THR A 294 12.60 -2.67 -8.89
CA THR A 294 11.98 -1.33 -8.86
C THR A 294 12.32 -0.55 -7.58
N HIS A 295 12.36 -1.22 -6.43
CA HIS A 295 12.72 -0.58 -5.16
C HIS A 295 14.15 -0.02 -5.14
N LEU A 296 15.11 -0.66 -5.80
CA LEU A 296 16.48 -0.14 -5.89
C LEU A 296 16.53 1.16 -6.70
N VAL A 297 15.76 1.26 -7.80
CA VAL A 297 15.70 2.50 -8.59
C VAL A 297 15.10 3.64 -7.78
N ARG A 298 14.05 3.36 -7.00
CA ARG A 298 13.45 4.37 -6.12
C ARG A 298 14.39 4.74 -4.95
N ALA A 299 15.05 3.77 -4.35
CA ALA A 299 16.03 4.01 -3.30
C ALA A 299 17.24 4.81 -3.83
N GLU A 300 17.69 4.56 -5.05
CA GLU A 300 18.76 5.35 -5.70
C GLU A 300 18.35 6.83 -5.86
N GLN A 301 17.10 7.13 -6.20
CA GLN A 301 16.61 8.51 -6.22
C GLN A 301 16.70 9.17 -4.85
N VAL A 302 16.35 8.44 -3.78
CA VAL A 302 16.45 8.93 -2.40
C VAL A 302 17.92 9.15 -2.01
N VAL A 303 18.80 8.22 -2.32
CA VAL A 303 20.26 8.36 -2.05
C VAL A 303 20.82 9.57 -2.76
N ASN A 304 20.48 9.76 -4.06
CA ASN A 304 20.97 10.86 -4.88
C ASN A 304 20.39 12.23 -4.49
N SER A 305 19.26 12.26 -3.79
CA SER A 305 18.65 13.50 -3.29
C SER A 305 19.35 14.06 -2.05
N GLU A 306 20.30 13.33 -1.48
CA GLU A 306 21.01 13.67 -0.23
C GLU A 306 20.10 13.79 1.00
N ALA A 307 18.93 13.18 1.00
CA ALA A 307 18.05 13.12 2.16
C ALA A 307 18.71 12.38 3.32
N ASP A 308 18.52 12.86 4.53
CA ASP A 308 18.88 12.16 5.77
C ASP A 308 17.75 11.25 6.23
N THR A 309 16.53 11.66 5.95
CA THR A 309 15.31 10.91 6.29
C THR A 309 14.36 10.84 5.08
N VAL A 310 13.88 9.64 4.75
CA VAL A 310 12.75 9.43 3.83
C VAL A 310 11.52 9.01 4.61
N VAL A 311 10.44 9.75 4.41
CA VAL A 311 9.16 9.49 5.07
C VAL A 311 8.20 8.83 4.09
N THR A 312 7.34 7.96 4.56
CA THR A 312 6.27 7.36 3.75
C THR A 312 5.04 7.08 4.62
N GLY A 313 3.88 6.97 4.01
CA GLY A 313 2.63 6.58 4.67
C GLY A 313 2.14 5.23 4.16
N CYS A 314 3.00 4.20 4.17
CA CYS A 314 2.64 2.86 3.72
C CYS A 314 3.62 1.83 4.25
N ASN A 315 3.10 0.80 4.91
CA ASN A 315 3.89 -0.31 5.44
C ASN A 315 4.75 -1.03 4.39
N PHE A 316 4.20 -1.28 3.20
CA PHE A 316 4.96 -1.91 2.11
C PHE A 316 6.04 -0.99 1.56
N CYS A 317 5.74 0.31 1.37
CA CYS A 317 6.75 1.27 0.95
C CYS A 317 7.85 1.42 2.00
N TYR A 318 7.48 1.42 3.29
CA TYR A 318 8.43 1.42 4.41
C TYR A 318 9.43 0.26 4.31
N GLY A 319 8.93 -0.97 4.18
CA GLY A 319 9.77 -2.16 4.04
C GLY A 319 10.64 -2.13 2.78
N MET A 320 10.10 -1.70 1.62
CA MET A 320 10.84 -1.63 0.37
C MET A 320 11.92 -0.54 0.38
N MET A 321 11.68 0.60 1.03
CA MET A 321 12.71 1.64 1.21
C MET A 321 13.84 1.14 2.11
N ASN A 322 13.54 0.50 3.24
CA ASN A 322 14.55 -0.10 4.10
C ASN A 322 15.43 -1.14 3.36
N GLN A 323 14.79 -1.99 2.54
CA GLN A 323 15.51 -2.99 1.75
C GLN A 323 16.38 -2.35 0.66
N GLY A 324 15.87 -1.30 -0.01
CA GLY A 324 16.54 -0.66 -1.13
C GLY A 324 17.68 0.27 -0.73
N LEU A 325 17.52 1.02 0.37
CA LEU A 325 18.51 2.00 0.82
C LEU A 325 19.78 1.35 1.36
N LYS A 326 19.63 0.26 2.12
CA LYS A 326 20.75 -0.42 2.78
C LYS A 326 21.92 -0.77 1.84
N PRO A 327 21.71 -1.41 0.66
CA PRO A 327 22.81 -1.73 -0.26
C PRO A 327 23.31 -0.53 -1.08
N LEU A 328 22.57 0.59 -1.15
CA LEU A 328 22.87 1.73 -2.00
C LEU A 328 23.48 2.92 -1.23
N THR A 329 23.35 2.95 0.09
CA THR A 329 23.96 4.01 0.91
C THR A 329 25.50 3.89 0.81
N PRO A 330 26.21 4.95 0.35
CA PRO A 330 27.66 4.92 0.19
C PRO A 330 28.38 4.66 1.51
N GLU A 331 29.51 3.97 1.43
CA GLU A 331 30.37 3.76 2.59
C GLU A 331 30.83 5.11 3.17
N GLY A 332 30.69 5.27 4.48
CA GLY A 332 31.04 6.51 5.20
C GLY A 332 29.91 7.56 5.25
N ARG A 333 28.80 7.37 4.57
CA ARG A 333 27.58 8.17 4.76
C ARG A 333 26.75 7.59 5.91
N SER A 334 26.14 8.45 6.73
CA SER A 334 25.16 8.03 7.73
C SER A 334 23.99 7.29 7.05
N GLU A 335 23.44 6.30 7.73
CA GLU A 335 22.27 5.56 7.24
C GLU A 335 21.07 6.50 7.08
N ILE A 336 20.44 6.45 5.91
CA ILE A 336 19.21 7.21 5.65
C ILE A 336 18.09 6.57 6.44
N GLN A 337 17.44 7.35 7.31
CA GLN A 337 16.34 6.86 8.13
C GLN A 337 15.05 6.71 7.29
N VAL A 338 14.34 5.62 7.51
CA VAL A 338 12.99 5.44 6.96
C VAL A 338 12.00 5.62 8.11
N LYS A 339 11.07 6.55 7.96
CA LYS A 339 10.06 6.86 8.97
C LYS A 339 8.66 6.85 8.37
N ASP A 340 7.68 6.53 9.19
CA ASP A 340 6.28 6.84 8.87
C ASP A 340 5.96 8.29 9.27
N VAL A 341 4.90 8.87 8.70
CA VAL A 341 4.45 10.23 9.04
C VAL A 341 4.12 10.34 10.55
N ALA A 342 3.55 9.28 11.13
CA ALA A 342 3.21 9.24 12.54
C ALA A 342 4.46 9.31 13.45
N ASP A 343 5.60 8.80 12.98
CA ASP A 343 6.86 8.86 13.74
C ASP A 343 7.34 10.30 13.89
N LEU A 344 7.29 11.08 12.79
CA LEU A 344 7.69 12.50 12.83
C LEU A 344 6.82 13.34 13.75
N VAL A 345 5.52 13.06 13.77
CA VAL A 345 4.55 13.84 14.56
C VAL A 345 4.63 13.50 16.05
N SER A 346 5.09 12.30 16.40
CA SER A 346 5.24 11.84 17.78
C SER A 346 6.54 12.29 18.46
N GLU A 347 7.52 12.81 17.72
CA GLU A 347 8.80 13.34 18.22
C GLU A 347 8.66 14.77 18.76
#